data_2af8cc8d96df3dd928b8676e9b0552c7
#
_entry.id   2af8cc8d96df3dd928b8676e9b0552c7
#
_cell.length_a   1.000
_cell.length_b   1.000
_cell.length_c   1.000
_cell.angle_alpha   90.00
_cell.angle_beta   90.00
_cell.angle_gamma   90.00
#
_symmetry.space_group_name_H-M   'P 1'
#
loop_
_entity.id
_entity.type
_entity.pdbx_description
1 polymer ?
#
loop_
_entity_poly.entity_id
_entity_poly.type
_entity_poly.pdbx_seq_one_letter_code
_entity_poly.pdbx_strand_id
1 'polypeptide(L)'
;MKLLARRVIFSLATFIALAVVSFLGVDALPGDGCTALLGRFGSPAKVEACRQKHSLNDSTVVRLVDWSNNLARGDLGYSIKRDEQVSKIILPRIRNTAIMGAVAALLAFPGAIAVGLILGHYPQSRLGRAINHLSVIAMTLPEFVIATILWLVLSIWIPIFPGVNVVPSNATILQLLPNVWLPALTLAAVIFAHTMRTLRASVSNIQAMPFVESARLRGTKERVTLVRHILPAAMPPVVNVIAIDGAWLLTGTFVTEAVFNYQGLGRLAIDAISDRDTALILPIVLFGLAVYLATSLIADMCVRLLDPRQRSTGL
;
A
#
# COMPACT_ATOMS: atom_id res chain seq x y z
N MET A 1 17.67 22.12 -5.08
CA MET A 1 17.96 21.18 -6.17
C MET A 1 18.95 20.08 -5.77
N LYS A 2 20.13 20.40 -5.19
CA LYS A 2 21.14 19.38 -4.79
C LYS A 2 20.62 18.30 -3.83
N LEU A 3 19.80 18.66 -2.85
CA LEU A 3 19.23 17.70 -1.89
C LEU A 3 18.20 16.74 -2.52
N LEU A 4 17.37 17.22 -3.46
CA LEU A 4 16.44 16.37 -4.17
C LEU A 4 17.18 15.38 -5.07
N ALA A 5 18.18 15.85 -5.82
CA ALA A 5 19.03 15.00 -6.64
C ALA A 5 19.73 13.92 -5.79
N ARG A 6 20.27 14.29 -4.63
CA ARG A 6 20.89 13.34 -3.70
C ARG A 6 19.88 12.27 -3.23
N ARG A 7 18.65 12.66 -2.88
CA ARG A 7 17.60 11.69 -2.46
C ARG A 7 17.22 10.75 -3.60
N VAL A 8 17.03 11.27 -4.81
CA VAL A 8 16.72 10.43 -5.97
C VAL A 8 17.86 9.41 -6.23
N ILE A 9 19.12 9.85 -6.14
CA ILE A 9 20.27 8.96 -6.31
C ILE A 9 20.27 7.87 -5.22
N PHE A 10 20.05 8.22 -3.94
CA PHE A 10 19.96 7.24 -2.86
C PHE A 10 18.78 6.28 -3.04
N SER A 11 17.61 6.78 -3.44
CA SER A 11 16.45 5.92 -3.72
C SER A 11 16.73 4.96 -4.86
N LEU A 12 17.39 5.42 -5.93
CA LEU A 12 17.78 4.56 -7.05
C LEU A 12 18.82 3.51 -6.64
N ALA A 13 19.83 3.91 -5.87
CA ALA A 13 20.83 2.97 -5.34
C ALA A 13 20.18 1.92 -4.43
N THR A 14 19.24 2.33 -3.56
CA THR A 14 18.46 1.43 -2.71
C THR A 14 17.60 0.49 -3.54
N PHE A 15 16.96 0.99 -4.60
CA PHE A 15 16.18 0.17 -5.52
C PHE A 15 17.03 -0.93 -6.17
N ILE A 16 18.18 -0.56 -6.72
CA ILE A 16 19.09 -1.50 -7.37
C ILE A 16 19.61 -2.54 -6.36
N ALA A 17 20.05 -2.09 -5.18
CA ALA A 17 20.55 -2.99 -4.14
C ALA A 17 19.47 -4.01 -3.70
N LEU A 18 18.25 -3.54 -3.45
CA LEU A 18 17.14 -4.40 -3.04
C LEU A 18 16.66 -5.29 -4.20
N ALA A 19 16.73 -4.85 -5.44
CA ALA A 19 16.44 -5.68 -6.61
C ALA A 19 17.38 -6.87 -6.70
N VAL A 20 18.69 -6.63 -6.54
CA VAL A 20 19.70 -7.69 -6.52
C VAL A 20 19.50 -8.64 -5.35
N VAL A 21 19.26 -8.11 -4.14
CA VAL A 21 19.01 -8.94 -2.94
C VAL A 21 17.75 -9.79 -3.13
N SER A 22 16.68 -9.22 -3.69
CA SER A 22 15.44 -9.95 -3.96
C SER A 22 15.67 -11.07 -4.99
N PHE A 23 16.42 -10.78 -6.06
CA PHE A 23 16.79 -11.81 -7.04
C PHE A 23 17.56 -12.96 -6.40
N LEU A 24 18.61 -12.67 -5.65
CA LEU A 24 19.43 -13.68 -4.97
C LEU A 24 18.59 -14.46 -3.94
N GLY A 25 17.71 -13.78 -3.21
CA GLY A 25 16.80 -14.42 -2.24
C GLY A 25 15.84 -15.39 -2.90
N VAL A 26 15.25 -15.01 -4.03
CA VAL A 26 14.31 -15.86 -4.79
C VAL A 26 15.08 -17.03 -5.44
N ASP A 27 16.28 -16.76 -5.97
CA ASP A 27 17.15 -17.77 -6.57
C ASP A 27 17.63 -18.83 -5.58
N ALA A 28 17.82 -18.46 -4.33
CA ALA A 28 18.22 -19.35 -3.24
C ALA A 28 17.08 -20.25 -2.70
N LEU A 29 15.81 -19.99 -3.10
CA LEU A 29 14.69 -20.81 -2.64
C LEU A 29 14.78 -22.23 -3.21
N PRO A 30 14.48 -23.27 -2.39
CA PRO A 30 14.51 -24.65 -2.86
C PRO A 30 13.39 -24.93 -3.87
N GLY A 31 13.78 -25.46 -5.05
CA GLY A 31 12.85 -25.77 -6.15
C GLY A 31 12.71 -24.60 -7.12
N ASP A 32 12.12 -24.87 -8.28
CA ASP A 32 11.94 -23.93 -9.39
C ASP A 32 10.56 -24.07 -10.03
N GLY A 33 10.22 -23.18 -10.96
CA GLY A 33 8.94 -23.21 -11.70
C GLY A 33 8.71 -24.50 -12.48
N CYS A 34 9.76 -25.17 -12.94
CA CYS A 34 9.66 -26.45 -13.63
C CYS A 34 9.27 -27.59 -12.69
N THR A 35 9.87 -27.63 -11.49
CA THR A 35 9.50 -28.59 -10.45
C THR A 35 8.09 -28.35 -9.91
N ALA A 36 7.68 -27.09 -9.82
CA ALA A 36 6.33 -26.72 -9.41
C ALA A 36 5.27 -27.10 -10.47
N LEU A 37 5.58 -26.88 -11.76
CA LEU A 37 4.70 -27.21 -12.88
C LEU A 37 4.50 -28.72 -13.04
N LEU A 38 5.58 -29.47 -13.06
CA LEU A 38 5.55 -30.92 -13.31
C LEU A 38 5.18 -31.73 -12.08
N GLY A 39 5.30 -31.12 -10.88
CA GLY A 39 4.90 -31.71 -9.61
C GLY A 39 5.59 -33.04 -9.29
N ARG A 40 4.94 -33.85 -8.46
CA ARG A 40 5.43 -35.19 -8.07
C ARG A 40 5.38 -36.23 -9.19
N PHE A 41 4.72 -35.92 -10.30
CA PHE A 41 4.52 -36.84 -11.43
C PHE A 41 5.47 -36.55 -12.60
N GLY A 42 6.30 -35.50 -12.50
CA GLY A 42 7.32 -35.19 -13.51
C GLY A 42 8.47 -36.17 -13.44
N SER A 43 8.77 -36.88 -14.57
CA SER A 43 10.01 -37.64 -14.63
C SER A 43 11.22 -36.71 -14.54
N PRO A 44 12.35 -37.14 -13.95
CA PRO A 44 13.57 -36.33 -13.87
C PRO A 44 14.00 -35.76 -15.23
N ALA A 45 13.85 -36.55 -16.30
CA ALA A 45 14.17 -36.14 -17.65
C ALA A 45 13.27 -34.97 -18.16
N LYS A 46 11.97 -34.94 -17.81
CA LYS A 46 11.07 -33.85 -18.18
C LYS A 46 11.38 -32.58 -17.40
N VAL A 47 11.73 -32.68 -16.12
CA VAL A 47 12.14 -31.54 -15.31
C VAL A 47 13.42 -30.93 -15.87
N GLU A 48 14.41 -31.78 -16.22
CA GLU A 48 15.67 -31.33 -16.79
C GLU A 48 15.49 -30.66 -18.16
N ALA A 49 14.65 -31.21 -19.03
CA ALA A 49 14.33 -30.61 -20.31
C ALA A 49 13.64 -29.24 -20.15
N CYS A 50 12.76 -29.10 -19.15
CA CYS A 50 12.13 -27.83 -18.80
C CYS A 50 13.18 -26.80 -18.33
N ARG A 51 14.11 -27.18 -17.44
CA ARG A 51 15.17 -26.32 -16.94
C ARG A 51 16.07 -25.82 -18.05
N GLN A 52 16.49 -26.71 -18.97
CA GLN A 52 17.27 -26.34 -20.14
C GLN A 52 16.53 -25.35 -21.04
N LYS A 53 15.25 -25.60 -21.31
CA LYS A 53 14.41 -24.71 -22.13
C LYS A 53 14.33 -23.28 -21.54
N HIS A 54 14.33 -23.14 -20.22
CA HIS A 54 14.17 -21.86 -19.54
C HIS A 54 15.48 -21.32 -18.92
N SER A 55 16.65 -21.86 -19.33
CA SER A 55 17.98 -21.44 -18.88
C SER A 55 18.15 -21.42 -17.35
N LEU A 56 17.42 -22.30 -16.65
CA LEU A 56 17.50 -22.38 -15.18
C LEU A 56 18.78 -23.08 -14.69
N ASN A 57 19.50 -23.74 -15.57
CA ASN A 57 20.77 -24.40 -15.26
C ASN A 57 21.98 -23.46 -15.34
N ASP A 58 21.79 -22.24 -15.86
CA ASP A 58 22.87 -21.25 -15.95
C ASP A 58 23.28 -20.76 -14.56
N SER A 59 24.51 -20.27 -14.45
CA SER A 59 24.98 -19.73 -13.18
C SER A 59 24.14 -18.55 -12.72
N THR A 60 23.96 -18.39 -11.40
CA THR A 60 23.20 -17.27 -10.79
C THR A 60 23.61 -15.91 -11.34
N VAL A 61 24.92 -15.71 -11.61
CA VAL A 61 25.43 -14.44 -12.15
C VAL A 61 24.92 -14.20 -13.58
N VAL A 62 24.96 -15.22 -14.44
CA VAL A 62 24.45 -15.12 -15.83
C VAL A 62 22.96 -14.80 -15.79
N ARG A 63 22.18 -15.53 -15.01
CA ARG A 63 20.73 -15.29 -14.86
C ARG A 63 20.41 -13.90 -14.32
N LEU A 64 21.20 -13.38 -13.36
CA LEU A 64 21.04 -12.01 -12.84
C LEU A 64 21.31 -10.96 -13.93
N VAL A 65 22.37 -11.13 -14.74
CA VAL A 65 22.70 -10.22 -15.83
C VAL A 65 21.61 -10.23 -16.91
N ASP A 66 21.16 -11.42 -17.34
CA ASP A 66 20.11 -11.56 -18.35
C ASP A 66 18.78 -11.00 -17.87
N TRP A 67 18.40 -11.29 -16.62
CA TRP A 67 17.21 -10.71 -16.01
C TRP A 67 17.30 -9.19 -15.94
N SER A 68 18.43 -8.63 -15.52
CA SER A 68 18.63 -7.18 -15.44
C SER A 68 18.55 -6.51 -16.81
N ASN A 69 19.12 -7.13 -17.85
CA ASN A 69 19.04 -6.64 -19.22
C ASN A 69 17.62 -6.68 -19.78
N ASN A 70 16.88 -7.75 -19.50
CA ASN A 70 15.49 -7.89 -19.91
C ASN A 70 14.61 -6.84 -19.19
N LEU A 71 14.81 -6.67 -17.89
CA LEU A 71 14.11 -5.66 -17.10
C LEU A 71 14.37 -4.24 -17.63
N ALA A 72 15.62 -3.91 -17.99
CA ALA A 72 15.97 -2.62 -18.57
C ALA A 72 15.29 -2.36 -19.94
N ARG A 73 14.91 -3.41 -20.66
CA ARG A 73 14.15 -3.35 -21.92
C ARG A 73 12.63 -3.39 -21.71
N GLY A 74 12.18 -3.46 -20.43
CA GLY A 74 10.76 -3.56 -20.09
C GLY A 74 10.18 -4.97 -20.24
N ASP A 75 10.99 -5.98 -20.46
CA ASP A 75 10.58 -7.37 -20.48
C ASP A 75 10.61 -7.92 -19.04
N LEU A 76 9.44 -8.24 -18.50
CA LEU A 76 9.27 -8.81 -17.17
C LEU A 76 9.39 -10.33 -17.15
N GLY A 77 9.59 -10.95 -18.32
CA GLY A 77 9.74 -12.40 -18.47
C GLY A 77 8.42 -13.14 -18.71
N TYR A 78 8.50 -14.45 -18.53
CA TYR A 78 7.42 -15.40 -18.84
C TYR A 78 7.17 -16.35 -17.67
N SER A 79 5.91 -16.50 -17.26
CA SER A 79 5.51 -17.42 -16.21
C SER A 79 5.45 -18.84 -16.77
N ILE A 80 6.30 -19.71 -16.28
CA ILE A 80 6.38 -21.11 -16.72
C ILE A 80 5.08 -21.85 -16.37
N LYS A 81 4.53 -21.60 -15.17
CA LYS A 81 3.34 -22.29 -14.68
C LYS A 81 2.06 -21.86 -15.38
N ARG A 82 1.94 -20.57 -15.70
CA ARG A 82 0.73 -19.98 -16.30
C ARG A 82 0.78 -19.95 -17.82
N ASP A 83 1.95 -20.24 -18.40
CA ASP A 83 2.19 -20.25 -19.85
C ASP A 83 1.83 -18.89 -20.50
N GLU A 84 2.18 -17.77 -19.82
CA GLU A 84 1.80 -16.42 -20.23
C GLU A 84 2.88 -15.40 -19.88
N GLN A 85 2.93 -14.29 -20.63
CA GLN A 85 3.82 -13.16 -20.33
C GLN A 85 3.47 -12.53 -18.97
N VAL A 86 4.47 -12.30 -18.15
CA VAL A 86 4.32 -11.72 -16.81
C VAL A 86 3.61 -10.36 -16.85
N SER A 87 3.90 -9.52 -17.84
CA SER A 87 3.26 -8.21 -18.00
C SER A 87 1.74 -8.32 -18.16
N LYS A 88 1.23 -9.31 -18.91
CA LYS A 88 -0.21 -9.52 -19.09
C LYS A 88 -0.91 -9.97 -17.80
N ILE A 89 -0.20 -10.73 -16.96
CA ILE A 89 -0.72 -11.21 -15.68
C ILE A 89 -0.73 -10.09 -14.63
N ILE A 90 0.35 -9.29 -14.57
CA ILE A 90 0.57 -8.30 -13.49
C ILE A 90 -0.26 -7.02 -13.72
N LEU A 91 -0.34 -6.50 -14.95
CA LEU A 91 -1.01 -5.21 -15.21
C LEU A 91 -2.46 -5.14 -14.73
N PRO A 92 -3.33 -6.14 -14.99
CA PRO A 92 -4.69 -6.12 -14.47
C PRO A 92 -4.72 -6.15 -12.92
N ARG A 93 -3.79 -6.87 -12.29
CA ARG A 93 -3.69 -6.98 -10.84
C ARG A 93 -3.25 -5.68 -10.19
N ILE A 94 -2.27 -4.98 -10.78
CA ILE A 94 -1.85 -3.64 -10.35
C ILE A 94 -3.04 -2.67 -10.40
N ARG A 95 -3.78 -2.65 -11.51
CA ARG A 95 -4.98 -1.83 -11.67
C ARG A 95 -5.99 -2.11 -10.55
N ASN A 96 -6.27 -3.37 -10.27
CA ASN A 96 -7.26 -3.77 -9.27
C ASN A 96 -6.82 -3.34 -7.86
N THR A 97 -5.57 -3.58 -7.47
CA THR A 97 -5.01 -3.09 -6.19
C THR A 97 -5.06 -1.57 -6.11
N ALA A 98 -4.72 -0.86 -7.19
CA ALA A 98 -4.79 0.60 -7.23
C ALA A 98 -6.21 1.14 -7.07
N ILE A 99 -7.21 0.50 -7.69
CA ILE A 99 -8.64 0.86 -7.50
C ILE A 99 -9.05 0.67 -6.05
N MET A 100 -8.73 -0.48 -5.45
CA MET A 100 -9.02 -0.77 -4.04
C MET A 100 -8.36 0.25 -3.10
N GLY A 101 -7.08 0.53 -3.31
CA GLY A 101 -6.34 1.53 -2.53
C GLY A 101 -6.90 2.94 -2.70
N ALA A 102 -7.30 3.33 -3.91
CA ALA A 102 -7.92 4.63 -4.17
C ALA A 102 -9.27 4.77 -3.46
N VAL A 103 -10.12 3.74 -3.50
CA VAL A 103 -11.41 3.75 -2.78
C VAL A 103 -11.17 3.83 -1.27
N ALA A 104 -10.23 3.04 -0.73
CA ALA A 104 -9.86 3.10 0.69
C ALA A 104 -9.36 4.49 1.09
N ALA A 105 -8.48 5.10 0.31
CA ALA A 105 -7.96 6.45 0.55
C ALA A 105 -9.06 7.52 0.53
N LEU A 106 -9.96 7.46 -0.46
CA LEU A 106 -11.10 8.38 -0.58
C LEU A 106 -12.08 8.29 0.59
N LEU A 107 -12.25 7.10 1.16
CA LEU A 107 -13.07 6.90 2.35
C LEU A 107 -12.36 7.35 3.62
N ALA A 108 -11.08 6.98 3.77
CA ALA A 108 -10.34 7.17 5.00
C ALA A 108 -9.89 8.63 5.22
N PHE A 109 -9.16 9.22 4.27
CA PHE A 109 -8.50 10.50 4.50
C PHE A 109 -9.47 11.68 4.72
N PRO A 110 -10.49 11.91 3.87
CA PRO A 110 -11.42 13.01 4.10
C PRO A 110 -12.20 12.84 5.40
N GLY A 111 -12.66 11.61 5.68
CA GLY A 111 -13.38 11.29 6.92
C GLY A 111 -12.50 11.50 8.16
N ALA A 112 -11.25 11.02 8.12
CA ALA A 112 -10.28 11.17 9.21
C ALA A 112 -9.94 12.65 9.48
N ILE A 113 -9.78 13.45 8.42
CA ILE A 113 -9.51 14.89 8.55
C ILE A 113 -10.72 15.60 9.19
N ALA A 114 -11.93 15.34 8.69
CA ALA A 114 -13.13 15.96 9.23
C ALA A 114 -13.35 15.59 10.71
N VAL A 115 -13.31 14.30 11.03
CA VAL A 115 -13.53 13.80 12.39
C VAL A 115 -12.38 14.19 13.31
N GLY A 116 -11.12 14.08 12.89
CA GLY A 116 -9.96 14.46 13.66
C GLY A 116 -9.94 15.94 14.03
N LEU A 117 -10.35 16.81 13.09
CA LEU A 117 -10.49 18.25 13.32
C LEU A 117 -11.55 18.55 14.37
N ILE A 118 -12.75 17.94 14.24
CA ILE A 118 -13.85 18.12 15.19
C ILE A 118 -13.48 17.61 16.59
N LEU A 119 -12.92 16.40 16.68
CA LEU A 119 -12.56 15.79 17.95
C LEU A 119 -11.35 16.44 18.62
N GLY A 120 -10.43 16.99 17.83
CA GLY A 120 -9.32 17.81 18.34
C GLY A 120 -9.83 19.12 18.90
N HIS A 121 -10.85 19.71 18.28
CA HIS A 121 -11.46 20.96 18.73
C HIS A 121 -12.32 20.77 20.01
N TYR A 122 -13.02 19.64 20.12
CA TYR A 122 -13.85 19.30 21.29
C TYR A 122 -13.30 18.06 22.05
N PRO A 123 -12.13 18.15 22.70
CA PRO A 123 -11.44 16.97 23.25
C PRO A 123 -12.20 16.28 24.39
N GLN A 124 -13.09 17.01 25.08
CA GLN A 124 -13.86 16.51 26.22
C GLN A 124 -15.21 15.87 25.85
N SER A 125 -15.60 15.84 24.57
CA SER A 125 -16.88 15.29 24.13
C SER A 125 -16.97 13.78 24.42
N ARG A 126 -18.15 13.32 24.90
CA ARG A 126 -18.38 11.88 25.14
C ARG A 126 -18.22 11.05 23.87
N LEU A 127 -18.77 11.56 22.77
CA LEU A 127 -18.63 10.94 21.44
C LEU A 127 -17.16 10.86 21.00
N GLY A 128 -16.40 11.94 21.24
CA GLY A 128 -14.98 11.98 20.93
C GLY A 128 -14.17 10.95 21.71
N ARG A 129 -14.52 10.69 22.96
CA ARG A 129 -13.90 9.62 23.75
C ARG A 129 -14.22 8.24 23.20
N ALA A 130 -15.49 7.98 22.86
CA ALA A 130 -15.89 6.70 22.28
C ALA A 130 -15.19 6.43 20.94
N ILE A 131 -15.16 7.40 20.01
CA ILE A 131 -14.45 7.26 18.72
C ILE A 131 -12.94 7.06 18.94
N ASN A 132 -12.35 7.75 19.92
CA ASN A 132 -10.94 7.55 20.25
C ASN A 132 -10.66 6.13 20.76
N HIS A 133 -11.49 5.57 21.62
CA HIS A 133 -11.33 4.18 22.09
C HIS A 133 -11.51 3.20 20.93
N LEU A 134 -12.52 3.41 20.08
CA LEU A 134 -12.73 2.56 18.91
C LEU A 134 -11.54 2.63 17.94
N SER A 135 -10.95 3.79 17.74
CA SER A 135 -9.76 3.93 16.89
C SER A 135 -8.52 3.23 17.49
N VAL A 136 -8.37 3.20 18.83
CA VAL A 136 -7.31 2.40 19.47
C VAL A 136 -7.51 0.93 19.18
N ILE A 137 -8.73 0.43 19.33
CA ILE A 137 -9.07 -0.97 19.03
C ILE A 137 -8.75 -1.28 17.57
N ALA A 138 -9.18 -0.43 16.63
CA ALA A 138 -8.92 -0.64 15.20
C ALA A 138 -7.42 -0.66 14.85
N MET A 139 -6.58 0.08 15.58
CA MET A 139 -5.12 0.08 15.36
C MET A 139 -4.40 -1.11 16.01
N THR A 140 -4.97 -1.71 17.03
CA THR A 140 -4.36 -2.84 17.75
C THR A 140 -4.78 -4.19 17.18
N LEU A 141 -5.93 -4.25 16.52
CA LEU A 141 -6.38 -5.47 15.87
C LEU A 141 -5.59 -5.74 14.59
N PRO A 142 -5.16 -7.00 14.37
CA PRO A 142 -4.63 -7.41 13.08
C PRO A 142 -5.63 -7.15 11.95
N GLU A 143 -5.14 -6.73 10.79
CA GLU A 143 -5.98 -6.39 9.63
C GLU A 143 -6.97 -7.49 9.23
N PHE A 144 -6.52 -8.76 9.25
CA PHE A 144 -7.38 -9.89 8.91
C PHE A 144 -8.54 -10.09 9.89
N VAL A 145 -8.38 -9.69 11.15
CA VAL A 145 -9.47 -9.73 12.15
C VAL A 145 -10.53 -8.68 11.81
N ILE A 146 -10.10 -7.47 11.46
CA ILE A 146 -11.01 -6.40 11.01
C ILE A 146 -11.73 -6.86 9.73
N ALA A 147 -10.99 -7.42 8.76
CA ALA A 147 -11.55 -7.98 7.53
C ALA A 147 -12.63 -9.03 7.81
N THR A 148 -12.33 -9.97 8.71
CA THR A 148 -13.25 -11.05 9.07
C THR A 148 -14.51 -10.53 9.78
N ILE A 149 -14.36 -9.55 10.69
CA ILE A 149 -15.49 -8.93 11.39
C ILE A 149 -16.38 -8.19 10.37
N LEU A 150 -15.79 -7.38 9.48
CA LEU A 150 -16.55 -6.67 8.45
C LEU A 150 -17.24 -7.63 7.49
N TRP A 151 -16.58 -8.70 7.10
CA TRP A 151 -17.17 -9.75 6.28
C TRP A 151 -18.38 -10.40 6.98
N LEU A 152 -18.23 -10.80 8.24
CA LEU A 152 -19.30 -11.42 9.03
C LEU A 152 -20.51 -10.48 9.17
N VAL A 153 -20.24 -9.21 9.51
CA VAL A 153 -21.31 -8.23 9.75
C VAL A 153 -21.99 -7.81 8.44
N LEU A 154 -21.20 -7.45 7.41
CA LEU A 154 -21.74 -6.77 6.21
C LEU A 154 -22.04 -7.72 5.04
N SER A 155 -21.68 -9.01 5.15
CA SER A 155 -22.00 -10.01 4.13
C SER A 155 -22.91 -11.13 4.64
N ILE A 156 -22.86 -11.48 5.95
CA ILE A 156 -23.64 -12.56 6.51
C ILE A 156 -24.82 -12.04 7.33
N TRP A 157 -24.58 -11.16 8.32
CA TRP A 157 -25.64 -10.68 9.20
C TRP A 157 -26.49 -9.59 8.55
N ILE A 158 -25.84 -8.67 7.84
CA ILE A 158 -26.51 -7.57 7.12
C ILE A 158 -25.98 -7.61 5.69
N PRO A 159 -26.54 -8.44 4.78
CA PRO A 159 -25.96 -8.74 3.47
C PRO A 159 -26.05 -7.55 2.50
N ILE A 160 -25.19 -6.55 2.71
CA ILE A 160 -25.09 -5.34 1.88
C ILE A 160 -24.08 -5.56 0.75
N PHE A 161 -22.96 -6.27 1.05
CA PHE A 161 -21.87 -6.49 0.11
C PHE A 161 -21.62 -7.98 -0.15
N PRO A 162 -21.15 -8.34 -1.37
CA PRO A 162 -20.75 -9.71 -1.67
C PRO A 162 -19.59 -10.14 -0.78
N GLY A 163 -19.70 -11.33 -0.18
CA GLY A 163 -18.70 -11.83 0.78
C GLY A 163 -17.42 -12.37 0.14
N VAL A 164 -17.51 -12.85 -1.10
CA VAL A 164 -16.37 -13.43 -1.84
C VAL A 164 -16.34 -12.85 -3.23
N ASN A 165 -15.14 -12.43 -3.64
CA ASN A 165 -14.94 -11.94 -4.99
C ASN A 165 -14.71 -13.12 -5.96
N VAL A 166 -15.62 -13.26 -6.91
CA VAL A 166 -15.54 -14.27 -8.00
C VAL A 166 -15.23 -13.64 -9.36
N VAL A 167 -14.93 -12.35 -9.39
CA VAL A 167 -14.69 -11.59 -10.62
C VAL A 167 -13.27 -11.85 -11.12
N PRO A 168 -13.06 -12.12 -12.43
CA PRO A 168 -11.73 -12.36 -12.97
C PRO A 168 -10.84 -11.10 -12.91
N SER A 169 -9.51 -11.29 -12.95
CA SER A 169 -8.54 -10.20 -12.84
C SER A 169 -8.66 -9.13 -13.93
N ASN A 170 -9.08 -9.52 -15.13
CA ASN A 170 -9.26 -8.66 -16.30
C ASN A 170 -10.65 -8.00 -16.38
N ALA A 171 -11.49 -8.15 -15.35
CA ALA A 171 -12.81 -7.55 -15.30
C ALA A 171 -12.79 -6.03 -15.50
N THR A 172 -13.89 -5.49 -15.99
CA THR A 172 -14.08 -4.04 -16.10
C THR A 172 -14.22 -3.39 -14.72
N ILE A 173 -13.97 -2.09 -14.64
CA ILE A 173 -14.12 -1.33 -13.36
C ILE A 173 -15.53 -1.49 -12.81
N LEU A 174 -16.55 -1.51 -13.67
CA LEU A 174 -17.94 -1.64 -13.25
C LEU A 174 -18.25 -3.00 -12.58
N GLN A 175 -17.60 -4.05 -13.06
CA GLN A 175 -17.72 -5.40 -12.47
C GLN A 175 -16.94 -5.54 -11.16
N LEU A 176 -15.85 -4.78 -10.99
CA LEU A 176 -15.07 -4.75 -9.75
C LEU A 176 -15.75 -3.96 -8.64
N LEU A 177 -16.51 -2.90 -8.99
CA LEU A 177 -17.10 -1.97 -8.02
C LEU A 177 -17.90 -2.64 -6.89
N PRO A 178 -18.78 -3.64 -7.12
CA PRO A 178 -19.48 -4.30 -6.02
C PRO A 178 -18.56 -5.03 -5.05
N ASN A 179 -17.42 -5.51 -5.52
CA ASN A 179 -16.50 -6.37 -4.78
C ASN A 179 -15.35 -5.60 -4.09
N VAL A 180 -15.20 -4.30 -4.38
CA VAL A 180 -14.11 -3.49 -3.85
C VAL A 180 -14.40 -2.94 -2.45
N TRP A 181 -15.70 -2.82 -2.08
CA TRP A 181 -16.11 -2.10 -0.88
C TRP A 181 -15.63 -2.72 0.42
N LEU A 182 -15.81 -4.05 0.60
CA LEU A 182 -15.38 -4.72 1.84
C LEU A 182 -13.87 -4.66 2.06
N PRO A 183 -13.04 -5.04 1.06
CA PRO A 183 -11.59 -4.88 1.21
C PRO A 183 -11.19 -3.41 1.42
N ALA A 184 -11.79 -2.46 0.69
CA ALA A 184 -11.49 -1.04 0.85
C ALA A 184 -11.90 -0.49 2.23
N LEU A 185 -13.04 -0.91 2.78
CA LEU A 185 -13.49 -0.54 4.13
C LEU A 185 -12.55 -1.08 5.20
N THR A 186 -12.01 -2.30 5.02
CA THR A 186 -11.02 -2.89 5.93
C THR A 186 -9.77 -2.02 6.01
N LEU A 187 -9.20 -1.66 4.87
CA LEU A 187 -8.03 -0.79 4.79
C LEU A 187 -8.33 0.60 5.32
N ALA A 188 -9.50 1.15 4.92
CA ALA A 188 -9.94 2.47 5.35
C ALA A 188 -10.09 2.58 6.87
N ALA A 189 -10.53 1.54 7.56
CA ALA A 189 -10.71 1.56 9.01
C ALA A 189 -9.39 1.81 9.77
N VAL A 190 -8.31 1.15 9.36
CA VAL A 190 -6.99 1.30 9.96
C VAL A 190 -6.41 2.69 9.67
N ILE A 191 -6.41 3.10 8.40
CA ILE A 191 -5.88 4.39 7.94
C ILE A 191 -6.65 5.56 8.55
N PHE A 192 -7.98 5.44 8.60
CA PHE A 192 -8.83 6.43 9.27
C PHE A 192 -8.41 6.62 10.73
N ALA A 193 -8.19 5.52 11.46
CA ALA A 193 -7.80 5.57 12.86
C ALA A 193 -6.45 6.29 13.06
N HIS A 194 -5.44 5.96 12.24
CA HIS A 194 -4.11 6.58 12.28
C HIS A 194 -4.17 8.08 12.00
N THR A 195 -4.74 8.44 10.86
CA THR A 195 -4.82 9.83 10.39
C THR A 195 -5.66 10.69 11.33
N MET A 196 -6.83 10.21 11.74
CA MET A 196 -7.74 10.90 12.65
C MET A 196 -7.09 11.20 13.99
N ARG A 197 -6.41 10.24 14.61
CA ARG A 197 -5.74 10.43 15.91
C ARG A 197 -4.59 11.41 15.82
N THR A 198 -3.79 11.33 14.77
CA THR A 198 -2.69 12.27 14.55
C THR A 198 -3.21 13.70 14.40
N LEU A 199 -4.24 13.90 13.59
CA LEU A 199 -4.83 15.23 13.43
C LEU A 199 -5.47 15.72 14.72
N ARG A 200 -6.23 14.87 15.43
CA ARG A 200 -6.82 15.22 16.73
C ARG A 200 -5.78 15.72 17.73
N ALA A 201 -4.66 14.99 17.88
CA ALA A 201 -3.58 15.38 18.78
C ALA A 201 -2.93 16.71 18.34
N SER A 202 -2.65 16.86 17.05
CA SER A 202 -2.08 18.08 16.50
C SER A 202 -2.98 19.29 16.69
N VAL A 203 -4.29 19.17 16.40
CA VAL A 203 -5.28 20.23 16.61
C VAL A 203 -5.36 20.63 18.09
N SER A 204 -5.42 19.65 18.99
CA SER A 204 -5.46 19.92 20.43
C SER A 204 -4.24 20.73 20.92
N ASN A 205 -3.04 20.40 20.41
CA ASN A 205 -1.82 21.12 20.73
C ASN A 205 -1.80 22.54 20.14
N ILE A 206 -2.22 22.68 18.88
CA ILE A 206 -2.24 23.99 18.19
C ILE A 206 -3.24 24.95 18.81
N GLN A 207 -4.38 24.48 19.31
CA GLN A 207 -5.38 25.33 19.96
C GLN A 207 -4.87 26.06 21.19
N ALA A 208 -3.87 25.52 21.89
CA ALA A 208 -3.25 26.13 23.05
C ALA A 208 -2.20 27.19 22.69
N MET A 209 -1.94 27.43 21.42
CA MET A 209 -0.91 28.38 20.98
C MET A 209 -1.41 29.84 21.01
N PRO A 210 -0.54 30.81 21.36
CA PRO A 210 -0.92 32.24 21.54
C PRO A 210 -1.53 32.88 20.29
N PHE A 211 -1.16 32.44 19.07
CA PHE A 211 -1.70 33.00 17.84
C PHE A 211 -3.19 32.66 17.65
N VAL A 212 -3.65 31.51 18.16
CA VAL A 212 -5.06 31.10 18.12
C VAL A 212 -5.87 31.97 19.07
N GLU A 213 -5.36 32.20 20.29
CA GLU A 213 -5.98 33.11 21.26
C GLU A 213 -6.06 34.53 20.70
N SER A 214 -4.99 35.03 20.09
CA SER A 214 -4.98 36.33 19.43
C SER A 214 -6.02 36.46 18.33
N ALA A 215 -6.28 35.38 17.56
CA ALA A 215 -7.30 35.37 16.53
C ALA A 215 -8.73 35.42 17.14
N ARG A 216 -8.96 34.72 18.25
CA ARG A 216 -10.23 34.76 19.00
C ARG A 216 -10.48 36.14 19.60
N LEU A 217 -9.47 36.75 20.23
CA LEU A 217 -9.56 38.08 20.78
C LEU A 217 -9.88 39.16 19.75
N ARG A 218 -9.46 38.97 18.48
CA ARG A 218 -9.84 39.84 17.35
C ARG A 218 -11.24 39.59 16.84
N GLY A 219 -12.06 38.73 17.47
CA GLY A 219 -13.42 38.46 17.09
C GLY A 219 -13.59 37.56 15.88
N THR A 220 -12.54 36.82 15.48
CA THR A 220 -12.62 35.88 14.37
C THR A 220 -13.59 34.74 14.72
N LYS A 221 -14.53 34.46 13.80
CA LYS A 221 -15.50 33.36 14.00
C LYS A 221 -14.77 32.03 14.21
N GLU A 222 -15.21 31.22 15.17
CA GLU A 222 -14.56 29.95 15.56
C GLU A 222 -14.34 29.01 14.36
N ARG A 223 -15.32 28.90 13.46
CA ARG A 223 -15.18 28.08 12.23
C ARG A 223 -14.04 28.59 11.32
N VAL A 224 -13.85 29.92 11.23
CA VAL A 224 -12.78 30.50 10.43
C VAL A 224 -11.43 30.26 11.11
N THR A 225 -11.37 30.43 12.44
CA THR A 225 -10.18 30.12 13.23
C THR A 225 -9.78 28.65 13.05
N LEU A 226 -10.73 27.74 13.11
CA LEU A 226 -10.51 26.30 12.98
C LEU A 226 -9.96 25.93 11.59
N VAL A 227 -10.64 26.37 10.51
CA VAL A 227 -10.28 25.95 9.13
C VAL A 227 -9.09 26.74 8.57
N ARG A 228 -8.97 28.04 8.93
CA ARG A 228 -7.99 28.93 8.27
C ARG A 228 -6.69 29.10 9.06
N HIS A 229 -6.74 28.86 10.37
CA HIS A 229 -5.56 29.03 11.26
C HIS A 229 -5.11 27.72 11.89
N ILE A 230 -6.01 26.94 12.49
CA ILE A 230 -5.66 25.71 13.21
C ILE A 230 -5.35 24.57 12.25
N LEU A 231 -6.25 24.28 11.31
CA LEU A 231 -6.09 23.13 10.40
C LEU A 231 -4.79 23.19 9.59
N PRO A 232 -4.42 24.29 8.91
CA PRO A 232 -3.16 24.36 8.17
C PRO A 232 -1.93 24.16 9.06
N ALA A 233 -1.96 24.72 10.30
CA ALA A 233 -0.87 24.56 11.25
C ALA A 233 -0.78 23.14 11.83
N ALA A 234 -1.89 22.40 11.88
CA ALA A 234 -1.97 21.03 12.37
C ALA A 234 -1.65 19.97 11.30
N MET A 235 -1.64 20.34 10.03
CA MET A 235 -1.47 19.39 8.89
C MET A 235 -0.07 18.76 8.74
N PRO A 236 1.08 19.40 9.05
CA PRO A 236 2.39 18.83 8.76
C PRO A 236 2.60 17.38 9.26
N PRO A 237 2.32 17.03 10.53
CA PRO A 237 2.43 15.65 10.98
C PRO A 237 1.43 14.71 10.29
N VAL A 238 0.25 15.22 9.94
CA VAL A 238 -0.81 14.44 9.28
C VAL A 238 -0.42 14.07 7.85
N VAL A 239 0.17 15.00 7.10
CA VAL A 239 0.66 14.74 5.74
C VAL A 239 1.71 13.65 5.73
N ASN A 240 2.59 13.62 6.74
CA ASN A 240 3.56 12.54 6.87
C ASN A 240 2.89 11.18 7.09
N VAL A 241 1.86 11.12 7.95
CA VAL A 241 1.08 9.90 8.17
C VAL A 241 0.34 9.48 6.89
N ILE A 242 -0.34 10.42 6.21
CA ILE A 242 -1.02 10.16 4.93
C ILE A 242 -0.06 9.56 3.89
N ALA A 243 1.16 10.05 3.85
CA ALA A 243 2.17 9.56 2.92
C ALA A 243 2.63 8.13 3.25
N ILE A 244 2.84 7.82 4.52
CA ILE A 244 3.19 6.46 4.98
C ILE A 244 2.03 5.51 4.72
N ASP A 245 0.83 5.88 5.11
CA ASP A 245 -0.39 5.07 4.91
C ASP A 245 -0.69 4.90 3.40
N GLY A 246 -0.42 5.91 2.58
CA GLY A 246 -0.54 5.85 1.13
C GLY A 246 0.43 4.83 0.48
N ALA A 247 1.68 4.78 0.96
CA ALA A 247 2.62 3.74 0.54
C ALA A 247 2.12 2.34 0.94
N TRP A 248 1.64 2.20 2.17
CA TRP A 248 1.11 0.94 2.68
C TRP A 248 -0.12 0.46 1.90
N LEU A 249 -1.02 1.35 1.46
CA LEU A 249 -2.17 1.01 0.61
C LEU A 249 -1.83 0.30 -0.70
N LEU A 250 -0.63 0.50 -1.21
CA LEU A 250 -0.21 -0.10 -2.48
C LEU A 250 0.71 -1.32 -2.30
N THR A 251 1.27 -1.50 -1.10
CA THR A 251 2.23 -2.56 -0.81
C THR A 251 1.79 -3.53 0.28
N GLY A 252 0.92 -3.10 1.19
CA GLY A 252 0.49 -3.83 2.38
C GLY A 252 -0.85 -4.57 2.25
N THR A 253 -1.45 -4.59 1.06
CA THR A 253 -2.82 -5.11 0.86
C THR A 253 -2.92 -6.64 0.74
N PHE A 254 -1.82 -7.37 0.87
CA PHE A 254 -1.75 -8.82 0.63
C PHE A 254 -2.79 -9.61 1.45
N VAL A 255 -2.89 -9.29 2.73
CA VAL A 255 -3.77 -10.00 3.66
C VAL A 255 -5.24 -9.74 3.33
N THR A 256 -5.60 -8.48 3.12
CA THR A 256 -6.97 -8.09 2.75
C THR A 256 -7.39 -8.70 1.42
N GLU A 257 -6.52 -8.67 0.40
CA GLU A 257 -6.81 -9.30 -0.89
C GLU A 257 -6.98 -10.81 -0.78
N ALA A 258 -6.20 -11.47 0.09
CA ALA A 258 -6.33 -12.90 0.32
C ALA A 258 -7.64 -13.26 1.02
N VAL A 259 -8.02 -12.53 2.08
CA VAL A 259 -9.25 -12.79 2.86
C VAL A 259 -10.49 -12.66 1.98
N PHE A 260 -10.57 -11.63 1.15
CA PHE A 260 -11.72 -11.39 0.28
C PHE A 260 -11.62 -12.05 -1.10
N ASN A 261 -10.56 -12.83 -1.36
CA ASN A 261 -10.25 -13.37 -2.70
C ASN A 261 -10.24 -12.28 -3.78
N TYR A 262 -9.82 -11.05 -3.42
CA TYR A 262 -9.78 -9.93 -4.34
C TYR A 262 -8.61 -10.10 -5.33
N GLN A 263 -8.90 -9.96 -6.62
CA GLN A 263 -7.96 -10.30 -7.69
C GLN A 263 -6.93 -9.18 -7.93
N GLY A 264 -6.20 -8.82 -6.88
CA GLY A 264 -5.14 -7.82 -6.89
C GLY A 264 -3.72 -8.41 -6.94
N LEU A 265 -2.73 -7.54 -6.74
CA LEU A 265 -1.30 -7.87 -6.79
C LEU A 265 -0.86 -8.70 -5.58
N GLY A 266 -1.41 -8.43 -4.40
CA GLY A 266 -1.09 -9.17 -3.18
C GLY A 266 -1.56 -10.61 -3.24
N ARG A 267 -2.78 -10.86 -3.75
CA ARG A 267 -3.26 -12.21 -4.00
C ARG A 267 -2.37 -12.94 -5.00
N LEU A 268 -1.99 -12.25 -6.09
CA LEU A 268 -1.08 -12.83 -7.09
C LEU A 268 0.28 -13.19 -6.47
N ALA A 269 0.80 -12.38 -5.54
CA ALA A 269 2.06 -12.69 -4.86
C ALA A 269 1.97 -13.97 -4.02
N ILE A 270 0.88 -14.15 -3.25
CA ILE A 270 0.65 -15.38 -2.48
C ILE A 270 0.58 -16.59 -3.40
N ASP A 271 -0.16 -16.49 -4.50
CA ASP A 271 -0.28 -17.54 -5.49
C ASP A 271 1.10 -17.86 -6.12
N ALA A 272 1.87 -16.82 -6.53
CA ALA A 272 3.20 -16.98 -7.13
C ALA A 272 4.21 -17.63 -6.17
N ILE A 273 4.19 -17.27 -4.88
CA ILE A 273 5.03 -17.91 -3.86
C ILE A 273 4.65 -19.37 -3.67
N SER A 274 3.35 -19.67 -3.57
CA SER A 274 2.84 -21.03 -3.43
C SER A 274 3.20 -21.90 -4.63
N ASP A 275 3.17 -21.30 -5.81
CA ASP A 275 3.47 -21.90 -7.10
C ASP A 275 4.99 -21.94 -7.40
N ARG A 276 5.83 -21.30 -6.58
CA ARG A 276 7.28 -21.11 -6.82
C ARG A 276 7.58 -20.50 -8.19
N ASP A 277 6.71 -19.60 -8.63
CA ASP A 277 6.85 -18.91 -9.91
C ASP A 277 7.76 -17.69 -9.75
N THR A 278 9.06 -17.92 -9.84
CA THR A 278 10.10 -16.90 -9.67
C THR A 278 9.96 -15.75 -10.65
N ALA A 279 9.47 -16.04 -11.87
CA ALA A 279 9.24 -15.04 -12.89
C ALA A 279 8.14 -14.04 -12.52
N LEU A 280 7.16 -14.43 -11.70
CA LEU A 280 6.14 -13.54 -11.16
C LEU A 280 6.56 -12.87 -9.85
N ILE A 281 7.26 -13.57 -8.95
CA ILE A 281 7.64 -13.04 -7.64
C ILE A 281 8.49 -11.78 -7.79
N LEU A 282 9.55 -11.82 -8.62
CA LEU A 282 10.49 -10.72 -8.76
C LEU A 282 9.84 -9.42 -9.25
N PRO A 283 9.06 -9.38 -10.35
CA PRO A 283 8.39 -8.16 -10.78
C PRO A 283 7.36 -7.62 -9.78
N ILE A 284 6.67 -8.50 -9.02
CA ILE A 284 5.75 -8.07 -7.97
C ILE A 284 6.51 -7.34 -6.85
N VAL A 285 7.62 -7.91 -6.37
CA VAL A 285 8.47 -7.29 -5.35
C VAL A 285 9.04 -5.97 -5.83
N LEU A 286 9.55 -5.92 -7.07
CA LEU A 286 10.09 -4.69 -7.66
C LEU A 286 9.03 -3.60 -7.81
N PHE A 287 7.82 -3.96 -8.23
CA PHE A 287 6.71 -3.00 -8.30
C PHE A 287 6.40 -2.43 -6.92
N GLY A 288 6.27 -3.27 -5.90
CA GLY A 288 6.04 -2.82 -4.52
C GLY A 288 7.15 -1.88 -4.03
N LEU A 289 8.41 -2.23 -4.30
CA LEU A 289 9.57 -1.41 -3.95
C LEU A 289 9.56 -0.05 -4.69
N ALA A 290 9.28 -0.05 -5.99
CA ALA A 290 9.20 1.18 -6.78
C ALA A 290 8.10 2.11 -6.27
N VAL A 291 6.93 1.57 -5.97
CA VAL A 291 5.80 2.31 -5.39
C VAL A 291 6.16 2.88 -4.02
N TYR A 292 6.77 2.09 -3.15
CA TYR A 292 7.21 2.54 -1.82
C TYR A 292 8.20 3.72 -1.92
N LEU A 293 9.22 3.59 -2.77
CA LEU A 293 10.21 4.65 -2.96
C LEU A 293 9.60 5.91 -3.58
N ALA A 294 8.73 5.75 -4.58
CA ALA A 294 8.02 6.88 -5.21
C ALA A 294 7.15 7.62 -4.19
N THR A 295 6.38 6.89 -3.39
CA THR A 295 5.51 7.48 -2.36
C THR A 295 6.33 8.17 -1.27
N SER A 296 7.44 7.58 -0.85
CA SER A 296 8.38 8.19 0.11
C SER A 296 8.96 9.51 -0.42
N LEU A 297 9.36 9.56 -1.70
CA LEU A 297 9.84 10.79 -2.33
C LEU A 297 8.75 11.86 -2.41
N ILE A 298 7.51 11.48 -2.76
CA ILE A 298 6.36 12.40 -2.79
C ILE A 298 6.09 12.94 -1.39
N ALA A 299 6.11 12.09 -0.37
CA ALA A 299 5.94 12.47 1.02
C ALA A 299 6.95 13.53 1.46
N ASP A 300 8.22 13.29 1.19
CA ASP A 300 9.31 14.21 1.50
C ASP A 300 9.13 15.57 0.81
N MET A 301 8.64 15.57 -0.44
CA MET A 301 8.34 16.81 -1.16
C MET A 301 7.15 17.55 -0.54
N CYS A 302 6.07 16.86 -0.20
CA CYS A 302 4.88 17.44 0.43
C CYS A 302 5.21 18.07 1.79
N VAL A 303 5.97 17.36 2.65
CA VAL A 303 6.38 17.88 3.96
C VAL A 303 7.21 19.17 3.81
N ARG A 304 8.14 19.24 2.86
CA ARG A 304 8.94 20.45 2.59
C ARG A 304 8.13 21.63 2.07
N LEU A 305 7.10 21.35 1.27
CA LEU A 305 6.22 22.40 0.75
C LEU A 305 5.35 23.00 1.87
N LEU A 306 4.97 22.19 2.85
CA LEU A 306 4.07 22.57 3.94
C LEU A 306 4.79 23.14 5.16
N ASP A 307 6.06 22.78 5.39
CA ASP A 307 6.86 23.28 6.52
C ASP A 307 7.88 24.34 6.09
N PRO A 308 7.58 25.63 6.26
CA PRO A 308 8.49 26.72 5.90
C PRO A 308 9.82 26.69 6.70
N ARG A 309 9.83 26.07 7.89
CA ARG A 309 11.02 26.00 8.74
C ARG A 309 12.08 25.07 8.15
N GLN A 310 11.68 24.04 7.44
CA GLN A 310 12.59 23.13 6.73
C GLN A 310 13.16 23.73 5.44
N ARG A 311 12.60 24.84 4.94
CA ARG A 311 13.15 25.58 3.79
C ARG A 311 14.40 26.41 4.16
N SER A 312 14.51 26.86 5.40
CA SER A 312 15.58 27.74 5.88
C SER A 312 16.79 26.99 6.45
N THR A 313 16.61 25.77 6.94
CA THR A 313 17.71 24.90 7.34
C THR A 313 18.18 24.12 6.13
N GLY A 314 19.20 24.64 5.44
CA GLY A 314 19.86 24.02 4.28
C GLY A 314 20.67 22.76 4.65
N LEU A 315 20.13 21.86 5.49
CA LEU A 315 20.67 20.55 5.88
C LEU A 315 20.14 19.46 4.97
#